data_ac6a2e0d5204923cce23bc2d612f2c63
#
_entry.id   ac6a2e0d5204923cce23bc2d612f2c63
#
_cell.length_a   1.000
_cell.length_b   1.000
_cell.length_c   1.000
_cell.angle_alpha   90.00
_cell.angle_beta   90.00
_cell.angle_gamma   90.00
#
_symmetry.space_group_name_H-M   'P 1'
#
loop_
_entity.id
_entity.type
_entity.pdbx_description
1 polymer ?
#
loop_
_entity_poly.entity_id
_entity_poly.type
_entity_poly.pdbx_seq_one_letter_code
_entity_poly.pdbx_strand_id
1 'polypeptide(L)'
;MTELVTVDIGGTHTRFAVAEVGGGKVLRLGPATTIRTAEHASFESAWEAFGQSEARPLPRAAAIAVAGPVTADLIRCTNNSWTIRRAGLSEALGVDRHIVINDFAAVAHAVAQAQSEDFLHLCGPEEPLPDEGAITVVGPGTGLGVAHLQRTSGSYVVQATEGGHIGFAPVDAIDDVILAQLREKYSRVSAERVVSGPGLAPIFMALAQLRGEAVRESSDEELWTEALNSEQSLATEALERFCLALGSVAGDLALAQGAAAVVIAGGLGYRVRDHLVRSGFAGRFRAKGRFEPMMARLPVKLIVHPQPGLFGAAAAFAQTCERT
;
A
#
# COMPACT_ATOMS: atom_id res chain seq x y z
N MET A 1 13.18 -24.58 9.45
CA MET A 1 13.57 -23.21 9.06
C MET A 1 13.96 -23.21 7.60
N THR A 2 13.51 -22.23 6.81
CA THR A 2 13.79 -22.11 5.38
C THR A 2 14.32 -20.72 5.10
N GLU A 3 15.43 -20.61 4.38
CA GLU A 3 15.87 -19.33 3.80
C GLU A 3 15.24 -19.13 2.44
N LEU A 4 14.92 -17.88 2.12
CA LEU A 4 14.38 -17.50 0.82
C LEU A 4 14.85 -16.10 0.41
N VAL A 5 14.82 -15.81 -0.88
CA VAL A 5 14.90 -14.43 -1.37
C VAL A 5 13.49 -13.87 -1.41
N THR A 6 13.27 -12.74 -0.75
CA THR A 6 12.03 -11.98 -0.84
C THR A 6 12.24 -10.77 -1.73
N VAL A 7 11.24 -10.46 -2.57
CA VAL A 7 11.31 -9.40 -3.59
C VAL A 7 10.05 -8.54 -3.53
N ASP A 8 10.24 -7.23 -3.66
CA ASP A 8 9.18 -6.25 -3.81
C ASP A 8 9.42 -5.44 -5.09
N ILE A 9 8.64 -5.73 -6.14
CA ILE A 9 8.77 -5.12 -7.47
C ILE A 9 7.89 -3.88 -7.56
N GLY A 10 8.51 -2.72 -7.39
CA GLY A 10 7.87 -1.43 -7.63
C GLY A 10 8.10 -0.90 -9.04
N GLY A 11 7.44 0.21 -9.37
CA GLY A 11 7.60 0.87 -10.68
C GLY A 11 8.99 1.45 -10.90
N THR A 12 9.50 2.18 -9.92
CA THR A 12 10.81 2.86 -9.99
C THR A 12 11.94 2.03 -9.40
N HIS A 13 11.66 1.32 -8.32
CA HIS A 13 12.65 0.54 -7.57
C HIS A 13 12.14 -0.88 -7.32
N THR A 14 13.04 -1.83 -7.44
CA THR A 14 12.84 -3.21 -7.00
C THR A 14 13.74 -3.46 -5.80
N ARG A 15 13.19 -4.07 -4.76
CA ARG A 15 13.91 -4.38 -3.52
C ARG A 15 14.04 -5.89 -3.37
N PHE A 16 15.18 -6.30 -2.87
CA PHE A 16 15.52 -7.70 -2.58
C PHE A 16 16.03 -7.81 -1.14
N ALA A 17 15.75 -8.93 -0.49
CA ALA A 17 16.39 -9.29 0.77
C ALA A 17 16.40 -10.82 0.91
N VAL A 18 17.32 -11.33 1.72
CA VAL A 18 17.24 -12.71 2.18
C VAL A 18 16.47 -12.75 3.50
N ALA A 19 15.49 -13.64 3.60
CA ALA A 19 14.69 -13.83 4.80
C ALA A 19 14.80 -15.27 5.32
N GLU A 20 14.61 -15.45 6.61
CA GLU A 20 14.44 -16.75 7.26
C GLU A 20 13.01 -16.88 7.78
N VAL A 21 12.39 -18.01 7.46
CA VAL A 21 11.02 -18.32 7.91
C VAL A 21 10.95 -19.68 8.59
N GLY A 22 9.99 -19.82 9.50
CA GLY A 22 9.74 -21.09 10.20
C GLY A 22 8.51 -20.98 11.10
N GLY A 23 7.76 -22.07 11.28
CA GLY A 23 6.54 -22.07 12.07
C GLY A 23 5.54 -21.01 11.60
N GLY A 24 5.34 -20.88 10.26
CA GLY A 24 4.42 -19.92 9.66
C GLY A 24 4.80 -18.43 9.82
N LYS A 25 5.98 -18.12 10.34
CA LYS A 25 6.40 -16.75 10.67
C LYS A 25 7.72 -16.38 9.99
N VAL A 26 7.89 -15.09 9.81
CA VAL A 26 9.20 -14.50 9.48
C VAL A 26 10.02 -14.44 10.77
N LEU A 27 11.15 -15.12 10.76
CA LEU A 27 12.08 -15.16 11.90
C LEU A 27 13.12 -14.04 11.79
N ARG A 28 13.56 -13.75 10.56
CA ARG A 28 14.52 -12.70 10.26
C ARG A 28 14.33 -12.18 8.85
N LEU A 29 14.41 -10.87 8.68
CA LEU A 29 14.57 -10.20 7.39
C LEU A 29 15.97 -9.57 7.36
N GLY A 30 16.76 -9.93 6.35
CA GLY A 30 18.09 -9.34 6.13
C GLY A 30 18.01 -7.91 5.59
N PRO A 31 19.16 -7.27 5.39
CA PRO A 31 19.21 -5.93 4.80
C PRO A 31 18.62 -5.93 3.40
N ALA A 32 17.90 -4.86 3.08
CA ALA A 32 17.30 -4.70 1.75
C ALA A 32 18.31 -4.09 0.77
N THR A 33 18.48 -4.76 -0.38
CA THR A 33 19.18 -4.21 -1.55
C THR A 33 18.14 -3.60 -2.48
N THR A 34 18.31 -2.33 -2.81
CA THR A 34 17.40 -1.60 -3.72
C THR A 34 18.09 -1.33 -5.03
N ILE A 35 17.45 -1.69 -6.13
CA ILE A 35 17.91 -1.41 -7.49
C ILE A 35 16.88 -0.56 -8.25
N ARG A 36 17.32 0.17 -9.26
CA ARG A 36 16.42 0.89 -10.15
C ARG A 36 15.85 -0.05 -11.19
N THR A 37 14.52 -0.20 -11.22
CA THR A 37 13.82 -1.11 -12.12
C THR A 37 14.16 -0.84 -13.59
N ALA A 38 14.28 0.44 -13.98
CA ALA A 38 14.58 0.85 -15.35
C ALA A 38 16.02 0.53 -15.83
N GLU A 39 16.94 0.20 -14.92
CA GLU A 39 18.31 -0.17 -15.27
C GLU A 39 18.45 -1.64 -15.68
N HIS A 40 17.36 -2.43 -15.56
CA HIS A 40 17.33 -3.85 -15.89
C HIS A 40 16.25 -4.15 -16.94
N ALA A 41 16.62 -4.94 -17.94
CA ALA A 41 15.74 -5.28 -19.05
C ALA A 41 14.56 -6.19 -18.64
N SER A 42 14.75 -7.01 -17.59
CA SER A 42 13.75 -7.93 -17.07
C SER A 42 13.95 -8.19 -15.57
N PHE A 43 12.98 -8.85 -14.96
CA PHE A 43 13.06 -9.30 -13.58
C PHE A 43 14.23 -10.29 -13.38
N GLU A 44 14.44 -11.20 -14.34
CA GLU A 44 15.50 -12.19 -14.29
C GLU A 44 16.89 -11.51 -14.28
N SER A 45 17.09 -10.46 -15.10
CA SER A 45 18.35 -9.73 -15.10
C SER A 45 18.60 -8.96 -13.80
N ALA A 46 17.54 -8.46 -13.15
CA ALA A 46 17.62 -7.86 -11.85
C ALA A 46 17.92 -8.88 -10.73
N TRP A 47 17.35 -10.09 -10.83
CA TRP A 47 17.64 -11.21 -9.93
C TRP A 47 19.11 -11.66 -10.04
N GLU A 48 19.65 -11.79 -11.25
CA GLU A 48 21.05 -12.11 -11.48
C GLU A 48 21.97 -11.05 -10.88
N ALA A 49 21.67 -9.77 -11.08
CA ALA A 49 22.44 -8.66 -10.51
C ALA A 49 22.44 -8.69 -8.98
N PHE A 50 21.29 -8.98 -8.36
CA PHE A 50 21.21 -9.19 -6.91
C PHE A 50 22.08 -10.38 -6.48
N GLY A 51 21.99 -11.51 -7.18
CA GLY A 51 22.82 -12.70 -6.89
C GLY A 51 24.31 -12.43 -6.97
N GLN A 52 24.76 -11.60 -7.92
CA GLN A 52 26.17 -11.20 -8.04
C GLN A 52 26.63 -10.27 -6.91
N SER A 53 25.70 -9.51 -6.29
CA SER A 53 26.02 -8.63 -5.16
C SER A 53 26.11 -9.37 -3.81
N GLU A 54 25.57 -10.60 -3.74
CA GLU A 54 25.59 -11.40 -2.52
C GLU A 54 26.90 -12.18 -2.37
N ALA A 55 27.41 -12.27 -1.14
CA ALA A 55 28.67 -12.97 -0.84
C ALA A 55 28.53 -14.50 -0.88
N ARG A 56 27.32 -15.03 -1.02
CA ARG A 56 27.02 -16.47 -1.03
C ARG A 56 25.94 -16.78 -2.10
N PRO A 57 25.84 -18.03 -2.53
CA PRO A 57 24.75 -18.44 -3.42
C PRO A 57 23.39 -18.09 -2.84
N LEU A 58 22.47 -17.66 -3.70
CA LEU A 58 21.11 -17.35 -3.29
C LEU A 58 20.37 -18.60 -2.76
N PRO A 59 19.47 -18.42 -1.78
CA PRO A 59 18.54 -19.48 -1.35
C PRO A 59 17.73 -20.03 -2.52
N ARG A 60 17.41 -21.33 -2.47
CA ARG A 60 16.62 -22.02 -3.51
C ARG A 60 15.09 -21.85 -3.32
N ALA A 61 14.66 -20.79 -2.64
CA ALA A 61 13.27 -20.41 -2.49
C ALA A 61 13.09 -18.90 -2.71
N ALA A 62 11.93 -18.49 -3.23
CA ALA A 62 11.63 -17.09 -3.52
C ALA A 62 10.19 -16.71 -3.17
N ALA A 63 9.99 -15.47 -2.68
CA ALA A 63 8.70 -14.84 -2.51
C ALA A 63 8.71 -13.48 -3.23
N ILE A 64 7.82 -13.30 -4.21
CA ILE A 64 7.85 -12.16 -5.12
C ILE A 64 6.54 -11.40 -4.98
N ALA A 65 6.60 -10.18 -4.50
CA ALA A 65 5.50 -9.23 -4.50
C ALA A 65 5.57 -8.35 -5.75
N VAL A 66 4.46 -8.22 -6.46
CA VAL A 66 4.39 -7.45 -7.70
C VAL A 66 3.12 -6.64 -7.77
N ALA A 67 3.22 -5.39 -8.23
CA ALA A 67 2.07 -4.53 -8.46
C ALA A 67 1.22 -5.06 -9.63
N GLY A 68 -0.05 -5.36 -9.35
CA GLY A 68 -1.03 -5.80 -10.32
C GLY A 68 -1.61 -7.20 -10.06
N PRO A 69 -2.57 -7.64 -10.91
CA PRO A 69 -3.20 -8.94 -10.79
C PRO A 69 -2.23 -10.09 -11.09
N VAL A 70 -2.19 -11.09 -10.22
CA VAL A 70 -1.27 -12.24 -10.31
C VAL A 70 -1.97 -13.55 -10.68
N THR A 71 -3.19 -13.50 -11.20
CA THR A 71 -3.99 -14.69 -11.53
C THR A 71 -3.63 -15.33 -12.86
N ALA A 72 -3.06 -14.56 -13.79
CA ALA A 72 -2.66 -15.03 -15.11
C ALA A 72 -1.27 -15.68 -15.12
N ASP A 73 -0.98 -16.54 -16.11
CA ASP A 73 0.36 -17.10 -16.33
C ASP A 73 1.38 -16.02 -16.67
N LEU A 74 1.00 -15.02 -17.46
CA LEU A 74 1.81 -13.86 -17.78
C LEU A 74 1.38 -12.67 -16.93
N ILE A 75 2.18 -12.34 -15.94
CA ILE A 75 1.96 -11.19 -15.05
C ILE A 75 2.66 -9.99 -15.68
N ARG A 76 1.87 -8.94 -15.96
CA ARG A 76 2.40 -7.64 -16.42
C ARG A 76 2.50 -6.71 -15.21
N CYS A 77 3.68 -6.20 -14.92
CA CYS A 77 3.86 -5.24 -13.86
C CYS A 77 3.16 -3.92 -14.24
N THR A 78 2.30 -3.41 -13.37
CA THR A 78 1.46 -2.23 -13.68
C THR A 78 2.27 -0.95 -13.89
N ASN A 79 3.38 -0.79 -13.17
CA ASN A 79 4.13 0.46 -13.10
C ASN A 79 5.53 0.38 -13.74
N ASN A 80 5.83 -0.68 -14.51
CA ASN A 80 7.06 -0.83 -15.27
C ASN A 80 6.83 -1.75 -16.48
N SER A 81 7.84 -1.93 -17.33
CA SER A 81 7.75 -2.72 -18.57
C SER A 81 7.95 -4.22 -18.37
N TRP A 82 8.24 -4.68 -17.15
CA TRP A 82 8.55 -6.08 -16.93
C TRP A 82 7.30 -6.96 -17.02
N THR A 83 7.54 -8.17 -17.49
CA THR A 83 6.57 -9.25 -17.48
C THR A 83 7.18 -10.46 -16.81
N ILE A 84 6.43 -11.11 -15.95
CA ILE A 84 6.85 -12.33 -15.26
C ILE A 84 6.00 -13.47 -15.78
N ARG A 85 6.64 -14.47 -16.37
CA ARG A 85 5.96 -15.70 -16.79
C ARG A 85 6.06 -16.72 -15.66
N ARG A 86 4.93 -17.16 -15.12
CA ARG A 86 4.92 -18.15 -14.02
C ARG A 86 5.46 -19.50 -14.44
N ALA A 87 5.07 -19.95 -15.64
CA ALA A 87 5.65 -21.16 -16.23
C ALA A 87 7.15 -20.95 -16.50
N GLY A 88 8.00 -21.82 -15.93
CA GLY A 88 9.46 -21.76 -16.08
C GLY A 88 10.16 -20.77 -15.11
N LEU A 89 9.44 -20.04 -14.25
CA LEU A 89 10.04 -19.08 -13.34
C LEU A 89 11.03 -19.73 -12.35
N SER A 90 10.72 -20.92 -11.84
CA SER A 90 11.64 -21.68 -10.97
C SER A 90 12.97 -21.97 -11.65
N GLU A 91 12.94 -22.38 -12.91
CA GLU A 91 14.13 -22.66 -13.71
C GLU A 91 14.93 -21.38 -13.97
N ALA A 92 14.25 -20.31 -14.39
CA ALA A 92 14.86 -19.02 -14.69
C ALA A 92 15.57 -18.41 -13.47
N LEU A 93 15.02 -18.58 -12.26
CA LEU A 93 15.61 -18.06 -11.02
C LEU A 93 16.53 -19.07 -10.31
N GLY A 94 16.61 -20.32 -10.77
CA GLY A 94 17.38 -21.38 -10.11
C GLY A 94 16.83 -21.76 -8.73
N VAL A 95 15.50 -21.67 -8.51
CA VAL A 95 14.85 -21.97 -7.23
C VAL A 95 13.98 -23.23 -7.32
N ASP A 96 13.84 -23.94 -6.19
CA ASP A 96 12.98 -25.12 -6.10
C ASP A 96 11.52 -24.76 -5.79
N ARG A 97 11.32 -23.66 -5.07
CA ARG A 97 10.01 -23.21 -4.64
C ARG A 97 9.89 -21.70 -4.79
N HIS A 98 8.76 -21.24 -5.29
CA HIS A 98 8.46 -19.81 -5.30
C HIS A 98 6.96 -19.54 -5.11
N ILE A 99 6.66 -18.33 -4.67
CA ILE A 99 5.34 -17.73 -4.73
C ILE A 99 5.41 -16.37 -5.43
N VAL A 100 4.34 -16.03 -6.15
CA VAL A 100 4.14 -14.67 -6.68
C VAL A 100 2.81 -14.17 -6.15
N ILE A 101 2.82 -13.03 -5.48
CA ILE A 101 1.65 -12.42 -4.87
C ILE A 101 1.53 -10.96 -5.29
N ASN A 102 0.32 -10.40 -5.14
CA ASN A 102 0.12 -8.97 -5.32
C ASN A 102 0.88 -8.19 -4.22
N ASP A 103 1.43 -7.01 -4.58
CA ASP A 103 2.20 -6.15 -3.68
C ASP A 103 1.41 -5.73 -2.43
N PHE A 104 0.12 -5.40 -2.61
CA PHE A 104 -0.71 -5.00 -1.48
C PHE A 104 -1.18 -6.19 -0.62
N ALA A 105 -1.30 -7.37 -1.20
CA ALA A 105 -1.44 -8.61 -0.43
C ALA A 105 -0.19 -8.85 0.43
N ALA A 106 1.01 -8.59 -0.08
CA ALA A 106 2.23 -8.66 0.72
C ALA A 106 2.16 -7.70 1.91
N VAL A 107 1.77 -6.45 1.70
CA VAL A 107 1.57 -5.50 2.81
C VAL A 107 0.58 -6.01 3.85
N ALA A 108 -0.52 -6.64 3.44
CA ALA A 108 -1.49 -7.21 4.38
C ALA A 108 -0.91 -8.42 5.15
N HIS A 109 -0.07 -9.25 4.52
CA HIS A 109 0.69 -10.28 5.22
C HIS A 109 1.68 -9.69 6.23
N ALA A 110 2.30 -8.54 5.92
CA ALA A 110 3.12 -7.81 6.88
C ALA A 110 2.30 -7.36 8.08
N VAL A 111 1.15 -6.74 7.86
CA VAL A 111 0.22 -6.32 8.93
C VAL A 111 -0.17 -7.49 9.84
N ALA A 112 -0.33 -8.69 9.28
CA ALA A 112 -0.71 -9.86 10.05
C ALA A 112 0.37 -10.32 11.05
N GLN A 113 1.66 -10.08 10.75
CA GLN A 113 2.80 -10.56 11.55
C GLN A 113 3.63 -9.45 12.20
N ALA A 114 3.41 -8.18 11.84
CA ALA A 114 4.10 -7.04 12.42
C ALA A 114 3.84 -6.90 13.92
N GLN A 115 4.82 -6.36 14.65
CA GLN A 115 4.75 -6.14 16.08
C GLN A 115 4.13 -4.78 16.42
N SER A 116 3.84 -4.52 17.68
CA SER A 116 3.17 -3.28 18.10
C SER A 116 3.98 -2.03 17.75
N GLU A 117 5.31 -2.10 17.81
CA GLU A 117 6.24 -1.03 17.46
C GLU A 117 6.27 -0.68 15.97
N ASP A 118 5.78 -1.59 15.12
CA ASP A 118 5.66 -1.36 13.68
C ASP A 118 4.42 -0.53 13.32
N PHE A 119 3.67 -0.05 14.30
CA PHE A 119 2.45 0.69 14.07
C PHE A 119 2.44 2.04 14.79
N LEU A 120 2.09 3.10 14.05
CA LEU A 120 1.73 4.40 14.58
C LEU A 120 0.21 4.46 14.76
N HIS A 121 -0.26 4.88 15.94
CA HIS A 121 -1.67 5.13 16.18
C HIS A 121 -2.15 6.39 15.44
N LEU A 122 -3.29 6.30 14.75
CA LEU A 122 -3.90 7.45 14.05
C LEU A 122 -5.18 7.93 14.72
N CYS A 123 -6.11 7.04 15.03
CA CYS A 123 -7.35 7.37 15.72
C CYS A 123 -8.09 6.11 16.22
N GLY A 124 -9.19 6.32 16.94
CA GLY A 124 -9.93 5.26 17.61
C GLY A 124 -9.25 4.84 18.92
N PRO A 125 -9.56 3.68 19.50
CA PRO A 125 -8.89 3.14 20.67
C PRO A 125 -7.41 2.86 20.40
N GLU A 126 -6.52 3.24 21.34
CA GLU A 126 -5.10 2.92 21.26
C GLU A 126 -4.83 1.51 21.81
N GLU A 127 -5.32 0.53 21.10
CA GLU A 127 -5.24 -0.89 21.45
C GLU A 127 -4.44 -1.64 20.38
N PRO A 128 -3.90 -2.83 20.67
CA PRO A 128 -3.35 -3.72 19.65
C PRO A 128 -4.38 -4.01 18.56
N LEU A 129 -3.91 -4.40 17.37
CA LEU A 129 -4.82 -4.92 16.34
C LEU A 129 -5.51 -6.18 16.86
N PRO A 130 -6.82 -6.37 16.61
CA PRO A 130 -7.58 -7.51 17.14
C PRO A 130 -7.02 -8.84 16.60
N ASP A 131 -7.06 -9.88 17.43
CA ASP A 131 -6.62 -11.22 17.06
C ASP A 131 -7.67 -11.97 16.22
N GLU A 132 -8.90 -11.47 16.18
CA GLU A 132 -10.00 -12.01 15.39
C GLU A 132 -10.75 -10.90 14.66
N GLY A 133 -11.32 -11.24 13.52
CA GLY A 133 -12.11 -10.32 12.70
C GLY A 133 -11.36 -9.78 11.49
N ALA A 134 -12.06 -8.93 10.76
CA ALA A 134 -11.58 -8.33 9.53
C ALA A 134 -10.71 -7.10 9.82
N ILE A 135 -9.59 -6.97 9.13
CA ILE A 135 -8.75 -5.77 9.13
C ILE A 135 -8.68 -5.25 7.69
N THR A 136 -9.12 -4.02 7.49
CA THR A 136 -8.96 -3.33 6.21
C THR A 136 -7.55 -2.76 6.12
N VAL A 137 -6.81 -3.12 5.08
CA VAL A 137 -5.49 -2.54 4.77
C VAL A 137 -5.65 -1.67 3.54
N VAL A 138 -5.37 -0.38 3.66
CA VAL A 138 -5.52 0.60 2.57
C VAL A 138 -4.32 1.52 2.54
N GLY A 139 -3.75 1.79 1.35
CA GLY A 139 -2.54 2.59 1.29
C GLY A 139 -2.34 3.34 0.00
N PRO A 140 -2.25 4.67 0.10
CA PRO A 140 -1.88 5.50 -1.03
C PRO A 140 -0.38 5.35 -1.36
N GLY A 141 -0.13 5.27 -2.65
CA GLY A 141 1.18 5.25 -3.28
C GLY A 141 1.10 5.89 -4.65
N THR A 142 1.68 5.27 -5.69
CA THR A 142 1.43 5.65 -7.09
C THR A 142 -0.05 5.48 -7.45
N GLY A 143 -0.69 4.45 -6.90
CA GLY A 143 -2.13 4.21 -6.91
C GLY A 143 -2.69 4.15 -5.50
N LEU A 144 -3.83 3.47 -5.34
CA LEU A 144 -4.46 3.19 -4.06
C LEU A 144 -4.63 1.67 -3.88
N GLY A 145 -3.72 1.05 -3.14
CA GLY A 145 -3.81 -0.37 -2.82
C GLY A 145 -4.82 -0.63 -1.71
N VAL A 146 -5.54 -1.75 -1.83
CA VAL A 146 -6.50 -2.22 -0.82
C VAL A 146 -6.41 -3.73 -0.71
N ALA A 147 -6.30 -4.22 0.52
CA ALA A 147 -6.38 -5.64 0.82
C ALA A 147 -7.27 -5.89 2.04
N HIS A 148 -7.82 -7.07 2.10
CA HIS A 148 -8.59 -7.57 3.22
C HIS A 148 -7.79 -8.63 3.96
N LEU A 149 -7.59 -8.44 5.25
CA LEU A 149 -6.97 -9.40 6.16
C LEU A 149 -8.03 -9.92 7.12
N GLN A 150 -8.32 -11.21 7.07
CA GLN A 150 -9.21 -11.88 8.03
C GLN A 150 -8.37 -12.65 9.04
N ARG A 151 -8.43 -12.26 10.31
CA ARG A 151 -7.84 -13.03 11.43
C ARG A 151 -8.87 -13.98 12.04
N THR A 152 -8.41 -15.17 12.33
CA THR A 152 -9.14 -16.22 13.08
C THR A 152 -8.19 -16.80 14.11
N SER A 153 -8.70 -17.42 15.18
CA SER A 153 -7.86 -17.97 16.26
C SER A 153 -6.64 -18.73 15.75
N GLY A 154 -5.46 -18.13 15.90
CA GLY A 154 -4.17 -18.72 15.53
C GLY A 154 -3.81 -18.73 14.05
N SER A 155 -4.65 -18.19 13.14
CA SER A 155 -4.37 -18.11 11.72
C SER A 155 -4.92 -16.84 11.07
N TYR A 156 -4.57 -16.60 9.80
CA TYR A 156 -5.14 -15.50 9.05
C TYR A 156 -5.21 -15.82 7.55
N VAL A 157 -6.07 -15.10 6.84
CA VAL A 157 -6.20 -15.16 5.38
C VAL A 157 -6.11 -13.74 4.85
N VAL A 158 -5.35 -13.57 3.76
CA VAL A 158 -5.24 -12.31 3.03
C VAL A 158 -5.92 -12.45 1.67
N GLN A 159 -6.72 -11.46 1.33
CA GLN A 159 -7.34 -11.31 0.02
C GLN A 159 -6.93 -9.97 -0.59
N ALA A 160 -6.19 -10.01 -1.69
CA ALA A 160 -5.95 -8.85 -2.54
C ALA A 160 -7.27 -8.39 -3.16
N THR A 161 -7.47 -7.08 -3.27
CA THR A 161 -8.63 -6.48 -3.91
C THR A 161 -8.22 -5.31 -4.79
N GLU A 162 -9.10 -4.92 -5.70
CA GLU A 162 -9.00 -3.67 -6.47
C GLU A 162 -9.90 -2.57 -5.83
N GLY A 163 -9.94 -2.54 -4.50
CA GLY A 163 -10.79 -1.63 -3.73
C GLY A 163 -10.47 -0.14 -3.95
N GLY A 164 -9.25 0.21 -4.37
CA GLY A 164 -8.90 1.57 -4.77
C GLY A 164 -9.69 2.09 -5.98
N HIS A 165 -10.24 1.18 -6.79
CA HIS A 165 -11.04 1.51 -7.95
C HIS A 165 -12.55 1.65 -7.67
N ILE A 166 -13.01 1.64 -6.42
CA ILE A 166 -14.39 2.05 -6.09
C ILE A 166 -14.61 3.49 -6.51
N GLY A 167 -15.88 3.89 -6.75
CA GLY A 167 -16.20 5.27 -7.11
C GLY A 167 -15.81 6.24 -5.98
N PHE A 168 -15.23 7.40 -6.35
CA PHE A 168 -15.04 8.47 -5.39
C PHE A 168 -16.39 9.05 -4.99
N ALA A 169 -16.66 9.08 -3.68
CA ALA A 169 -17.88 9.63 -3.11
C ALA A 169 -17.58 11.00 -2.47
N PRO A 170 -18.03 12.11 -3.07
CA PRO A 170 -17.86 13.44 -2.47
C PRO A 170 -18.68 13.56 -1.18
N VAL A 171 -18.15 14.29 -0.20
CA VAL A 171 -18.78 14.46 1.11
C VAL A 171 -19.16 15.92 1.38
N ASP A 172 -18.53 16.86 0.66
CA ASP A 172 -18.84 18.29 0.76
C ASP A 172 -18.65 19.00 -0.59
N ALA A 173 -18.98 20.29 -0.63
CA ALA A 173 -18.95 21.09 -1.85
C ALA A 173 -17.56 21.17 -2.52
N ILE A 174 -16.46 21.06 -1.75
CA ILE A 174 -15.11 21.04 -2.33
C ILE A 174 -14.87 19.70 -3.03
N ASP A 175 -15.28 18.61 -2.41
CA ASP A 175 -15.20 17.28 -3.03
C ASP A 175 -16.04 17.19 -4.31
N ASP A 176 -17.20 17.88 -4.36
CA ASP A 176 -18.04 17.99 -5.56
C ASP A 176 -17.30 18.70 -6.70
N VAL A 177 -16.56 19.78 -6.42
CA VAL A 177 -15.74 20.48 -7.43
C VAL A 177 -14.60 19.58 -7.92
N ILE A 178 -13.90 18.89 -7.01
CA ILE A 178 -12.85 17.92 -7.38
C ILE A 178 -13.41 16.84 -8.30
N LEU A 179 -14.57 16.27 -7.95
CA LEU A 179 -15.21 15.24 -8.76
C LEU A 179 -15.67 15.78 -10.12
N ALA A 180 -16.20 17.01 -10.18
CA ALA A 180 -16.61 17.63 -11.44
C ALA A 180 -15.43 17.81 -12.40
N GLN A 181 -14.31 18.35 -11.94
CA GLN A 181 -13.09 18.50 -12.73
C GLN A 181 -12.53 17.16 -13.22
N LEU A 182 -12.48 16.15 -12.35
CA LEU A 182 -12.00 14.83 -12.74
C LEU A 182 -12.89 14.14 -13.78
N ARG A 183 -14.21 14.42 -13.76
CA ARG A 183 -15.16 13.92 -14.78
C ARG A 183 -14.92 14.48 -16.18
N GLU A 184 -14.26 15.64 -16.30
CA GLU A 184 -13.86 16.18 -17.60
C GLU A 184 -12.79 15.31 -18.29
N LYS A 185 -11.95 14.63 -17.49
CA LYS A 185 -10.86 13.78 -17.99
C LYS A 185 -11.21 12.30 -18.00
N TYR A 186 -12.06 11.85 -17.07
CA TYR A 186 -12.34 10.44 -16.84
C TYR A 186 -13.84 10.18 -16.86
N SER A 187 -14.27 9.22 -17.67
CA SER A 187 -15.67 8.77 -17.70
C SER A 187 -16.15 8.25 -16.34
N ARG A 188 -15.22 7.68 -15.55
CA ARG A 188 -15.44 7.21 -14.18
C ARG A 188 -14.31 7.66 -13.28
N VAL A 189 -14.65 8.32 -12.18
CA VAL A 189 -13.68 8.77 -11.18
C VAL A 189 -13.64 7.74 -10.04
N SER A 190 -12.51 7.07 -9.89
CA SER A 190 -12.25 6.17 -8.76
C SER A 190 -11.69 6.91 -7.55
N ALA A 191 -11.77 6.29 -6.36
CA ALA A 191 -11.12 6.79 -5.15
C ALA A 191 -9.61 7.03 -5.35
N GLU A 192 -8.94 6.15 -6.10
CA GLU A 192 -7.52 6.28 -6.45
C GLU A 192 -7.19 7.59 -7.18
N ARG A 193 -8.11 8.13 -8.02
CA ARG A 193 -7.87 9.38 -8.73
C ARG A 193 -7.72 10.60 -7.81
N VAL A 194 -8.17 10.45 -6.57
CA VAL A 194 -8.07 11.49 -5.53
C VAL A 194 -7.07 11.09 -4.45
N VAL A 195 -7.08 9.81 -4.06
CA VAL A 195 -6.28 9.29 -2.94
C VAL A 195 -5.08 8.50 -3.48
N SER A 196 -4.17 9.19 -4.16
CA SER A 196 -2.92 8.64 -4.67
C SER A 196 -1.89 9.75 -4.88
N GLY A 197 -0.64 9.40 -5.23
CA GLY A 197 0.40 10.39 -5.53
C GLY A 197 -0.04 11.45 -6.53
N PRO A 198 -0.53 11.08 -7.72
CA PRO A 198 -1.08 12.02 -8.70
C PRO A 198 -2.36 12.72 -8.26
N GLY A 199 -3.03 12.25 -7.20
CA GLY A 199 -4.31 12.79 -6.72
C GLY A 199 -4.22 14.17 -6.06
N LEU A 200 -3.03 14.61 -5.63
CA LEU A 200 -2.86 15.92 -5.01
C LEU A 200 -3.09 17.06 -6.02
N ALA A 201 -2.61 16.91 -7.26
CA ALA A 201 -2.73 17.95 -8.29
C ALA A 201 -4.20 18.32 -8.61
N PRO A 202 -5.14 17.40 -8.89
CA PRO A 202 -6.55 17.76 -9.08
C PRO A 202 -7.19 18.39 -7.84
N ILE A 203 -6.80 18.02 -6.64
CA ILE A 203 -7.27 18.70 -5.41
C ILE A 203 -6.78 20.14 -5.37
N PHE A 204 -5.49 20.35 -5.63
CA PHE A 204 -4.88 21.68 -5.68
C PHE A 204 -5.55 22.57 -6.74
N MET A 205 -5.79 22.04 -7.93
CA MET A 205 -6.47 22.76 -9.02
C MET A 205 -7.91 23.16 -8.64
N ALA A 206 -8.64 22.27 -7.97
CA ALA A 206 -10.00 22.58 -7.50
C ALA A 206 -10.02 23.71 -6.47
N LEU A 207 -9.08 23.72 -5.54
CA LEU A 207 -8.93 24.78 -4.55
C LEU A 207 -8.57 26.12 -5.19
N ALA A 208 -7.62 26.12 -6.14
CA ALA A 208 -7.23 27.32 -6.91
C ALA A 208 -8.43 27.91 -7.66
N GLN A 209 -9.21 27.06 -8.34
CA GLN A 209 -10.42 27.48 -9.05
C GLN A 209 -11.43 28.15 -8.11
N LEU A 210 -11.68 27.54 -6.95
CA LEU A 210 -12.61 28.07 -5.94
C LEU A 210 -12.19 29.44 -5.40
N ARG A 211 -10.88 29.74 -5.41
CA ARG A 211 -10.31 31.01 -4.97
C ARG A 211 -10.16 32.03 -6.08
N GLY A 212 -10.34 31.63 -7.34
CA GLY A 212 -10.03 32.46 -8.50
C GLY A 212 -8.53 32.73 -8.65
N GLU A 213 -7.67 31.84 -8.14
CA GLU A 213 -6.22 31.94 -8.22
C GLU A 213 -5.70 31.32 -9.51
N ALA A 214 -4.70 31.95 -10.13
CA ALA A 214 -4.03 31.37 -11.28
C ALA A 214 -3.17 30.18 -10.87
N VAL A 215 -3.36 29.03 -11.53
CA VAL A 215 -2.56 27.83 -11.28
C VAL A 215 -1.21 27.96 -11.98
N ARG A 216 -0.13 27.85 -11.21
CA ARG A 216 1.21 27.68 -11.74
C ARG A 216 1.40 26.22 -12.16
N GLU A 217 2.00 25.98 -13.32
CA GLU A 217 2.47 24.65 -13.69
C GLU A 217 3.52 24.18 -12.68
N SER A 218 3.27 23.04 -12.07
CA SER A 218 4.15 22.39 -11.10
C SER A 218 4.12 20.88 -11.35
N SER A 219 5.27 20.24 -11.20
CA SER A 219 5.31 18.78 -11.18
C SER A 219 4.66 18.24 -9.91
N ASP A 220 4.23 16.96 -9.94
CA ASP A 220 3.70 16.30 -8.73
C ASP A 220 4.72 16.32 -7.58
N GLU A 221 6.03 16.16 -7.88
CA GLU A 221 7.09 16.17 -6.89
C GLU A 221 7.24 17.56 -6.21
N GLU A 222 7.21 18.63 -6.98
CA GLU A 222 7.25 20.01 -6.45
C GLU A 222 6.04 20.31 -5.59
N LEU A 223 4.85 19.91 -6.06
CA LEU A 223 3.60 20.11 -5.33
C LEU A 223 3.59 19.36 -3.99
N TRP A 224 4.01 18.08 -3.97
CA TRP A 224 4.15 17.31 -2.74
C TRP A 224 5.20 17.91 -1.81
N THR A 225 6.30 18.44 -2.36
CA THR A 225 7.38 19.07 -1.58
C THR A 225 6.88 20.35 -0.92
N GLU A 226 6.17 21.19 -1.65
CA GLU A 226 5.55 22.40 -1.10
C GLU A 226 4.50 22.05 -0.03
N ALA A 227 3.61 21.09 -0.31
CA ALA A 227 2.55 20.67 0.61
C ALA A 227 3.08 20.18 1.96
N LEU A 228 4.23 19.51 1.97
CA LEU A 228 4.82 18.95 3.19
C LEU A 228 5.69 19.94 3.97
N ASN A 229 6.28 20.94 3.31
CA ASN A 229 7.27 21.83 3.91
C ASN A 229 6.75 23.25 4.19
N SER A 230 5.59 23.61 3.64
CA SER A 230 4.97 24.92 3.88
C SER A 230 3.93 24.81 4.99
N GLU A 231 3.82 25.83 5.84
CA GLU A 231 2.80 25.89 6.89
C GLU A 231 1.48 26.48 6.37
N GLN A 232 1.53 27.36 5.37
CA GLN A 232 0.38 28.08 4.85
C GLN A 232 0.51 28.27 3.33
N SER A 233 0.17 27.23 2.57
CA SER A 233 0.08 27.33 1.12
C SER A 233 -1.17 26.60 0.61
N LEU A 234 -1.57 26.89 -0.61
CA LEU A 234 -2.66 26.15 -1.25
C LEU A 234 -2.33 24.65 -1.37
N ALA A 235 -1.03 24.32 -1.53
CA ALA A 235 -0.58 22.94 -1.54
C ALA A 235 -0.76 22.24 -0.17
N THR A 236 -0.53 22.96 0.94
CA THR A 236 -0.81 22.43 2.29
C THR A 236 -2.30 22.19 2.52
N GLU A 237 -3.15 23.07 2.00
CA GLU A 237 -4.61 22.83 2.04
C GLU A 237 -5.03 21.65 1.15
N ALA A 238 -4.39 21.49 0.00
CA ALA A 238 -4.62 20.31 -0.84
C ALA A 238 -4.21 19.02 -0.12
N LEU A 239 -3.11 19.03 0.65
CA LEU A 239 -2.71 17.91 1.49
C LEU A 239 -3.73 17.63 2.61
N GLU A 240 -4.29 18.66 3.24
CA GLU A 240 -5.37 18.49 4.21
C GLU A 240 -6.60 17.82 3.56
N ARG A 241 -7.00 18.27 2.37
CA ARG A 241 -8.11 17.66 1.61
C ARG A 241 -7.82 16.22 1.21
N PHE A 242 -6.58 15.93 0.84
CA PHE A 242 -6.13 14.57 0.57
C PHE A 242 -6.31 13.67 1.81
N CYS A 243 -5.91 14.15 3.00
CA CYS A 243 -6.08 13.41 4.25
C CYS A 243 -7.56 13.19 4.60
N LEU A 244 -8.41 14.21 4.37
CA LEU A 244 -9.85 14.07 4.52
C LEU A 244 -10.43 13.00 3.59
N ALA A 245 -10.06 13.03 2.31
CA ALA A 245 -10.48 12.04 1.32
C ALA A 245 -10.01 10.62 1.68
N LEU A 246 -8.75 10.46 2.13
CA LEU A 246 -8.23 9.18 2.62
C LEU A 246 -9.03 8.67 3.82
N GLY A 247 -9.38 9.55 4.77
CA GLY A 247 -10.23 9.20 5.90
C GLY A 247 -11.62 8.72 5.47
N SER A 248 -12.23 9.43 4.51
CA SER A 248 -13.53 9.03 3.95
C SER A 248 -13.47 7.65 3.32
N VAL A 249 -12.52 7.43 2.39
CA VAL A 249 -12.36 6.16 1.66
C VAL A 249 -12.03 5.01 2.60
N ALA A 250 -11.12 5.22 3.56
CA ALA A 250 -10.77 4.19 4.55
C ALA A 250 -11.98 3.79 5.40
N GLY A 251 -12.80 4.77 5.79
CA GLY A 251 -14.05 4.51 6.53
C GLY A 251 -15.11 3.77 5.71
N ASP A 252 -15.25 4.08 4.43
CA ASP A 252 -16.20 3.40 3.53
C ASP A 252 -15.79 1.95 3.30
N LEU A 253 -14.49 1.71 3.07
CA LEU A 253 -13.94 0.37 2.95
C LEU A 253 -14.11 -0.44 4.25
N ALA A 254 -13.86 0.18 5.41
CA ALA A 254 -14.06 -0.46 6.71
C ALA A 254 -15.53 -0.89 6.92
N LEU A 255 -16.48 -0.03 6.58
CA LEU A 255 -17.91 -0.37 6.64
C LEU A 255 -18.24 -1.53 5.69
N ALA A 256 -17.80 -1.45 4.43
CA ALA A 256 -18.10 -2.44 3.40
C ALA A 256 -17.51 -3.83 3.73
N GLN A 257 -16.37 -3.86 4.41
CA GLN A 257 -15.67 -5.10 4.79
C GLN A 257 -16.04 -5.61 6.18
N GLY A 258 -16.87 -4.88 6.96
CA GLY A 258 -17.19 -5.23 8.35
C GLY A 258 -15.93 -5.25 9.23
N ALA A 259 -15.05 -4.26 9.05
CA ALA A 259 -13.75 -4.24 9.68
C ALA A 259 -13.85 -4.09 11.21
N ALA A 260 -12.99 -4.82 11.93
CA ALA A 260 -12.71 -4.66 13.36
C ALA A 260 -11.52 -3.68 13.59
N ALA A 261 -10.72 -3.42 12.57
CA ALA A 261 -9.62 -2.44 12.59
C ALA A 261 -9.27 -1.99 11.18
N VAL A 262 -8.55 -0.86 11.08
CA VAL A 262 -8.01 -0.37 9.80
C VAL A 262 -6.52 -0.10 9.92
N VAL A 263 -5.76 -0.49 8.91
CA VAL A 263 -4.34 -0.16 8.80
C VAL A 263 -4.11 0.64 7.53
N ILE A 264 -3.64 1.86 7.72
CA ILE A 264 -3.11 2.68 6.64
C ILE A 264 -1.70 2.18 6.31
N ALA A 265 -1.38 2.10 5.03
CA ALA A 265 -0.11 1.60 4.53
C ALA A 265 0.37 2.44 3.34
N GLY A 266 1.36 1.92 2.59
CA GLY A 266 1.87 2.56 1.38
C GLY A 266 2.89 3.66 1.65
N GLY A 267 3.78 3.86 0.70
CA GLY A 267 4.88 4.82 0.84
C GLY A 267 4.42 6.27 1.02
N LEU A 268 3.28 6.63 0.39
CA LEU A 268 2.72 7.96 0.55
C LEU A 268 2.07 8.12 1.93
N GLY A 269 1.34 7.11 2.43
CA GLY A 269 0.80 7.11 3.79
C GLY A 269 1.89 7.35 4.83
N TYR A 270 3.03 6.67 4.69
CA TYR A 270 4.20 6.88 5.56
C TYR A 270 4.80 8.29 5.40
N ARG A 271 4.89 8.81 4.18
CA ARG A 271 5.45 10.15 3.90
C ARG A 271 4.63 11.26 4.55
N VAL A 272 3.30 11.13 4.58
CA VAL A 272 2.38 12.15 5.13
C VAL A 272 2.01 11.90 6.59
N ARG A 273 2.60 10.93 7.30
CA ARG A 273 2.20 10.46 8.62
C ARG A 273 2.05 11.58 9.66
N ASP A 274 2.99 12.51 9.69
CA ASP A 274 2.99 13.59 10.67
C ASP A 274 1.85 14.60 10.42
N HIS A 275 1.47 14.78 9.16
CA HIS A 275 0.30 15.57 8.77
C HIS A 275 -0.99 14.79 9.02
N LEU A 276 -1.02 13.51 8.70
CA LEU A 276 -2.18 12.64 8.83
C LEU A 276 -2.72 12.60 10.27
N VAL A 277 -1.82 12.50 11.26
CA VAL A 277 -2.18 12.52 12.71
C VAL A 277 -2.85 13.84 13.12
N ARG A 278 -2.46 14.97 12.52
CA ARG A 278 -2.97 16.32 12.87
C ARG A 278 -4.13 16.77 12.02
N SER A 279 -4.38 16.09 10.90
CA SER A 279 -5.42 16.44 9.92
C SER A 279 -6.83 16.06 10.38
N GLY A 280 -7.82 16.47 9.57
CA GLY A 280 -9.19 16.02 9.73
C GLY A 280 -9.47 14.56 9.34
N PHE A 281 -8.45 13.75 9.04
CA PHE A 281 -8.58 12.33 8.70
C PHE A 281 -9.51 11.57 9.67
N ALA A 282 -9.23 11.66 10.99
CA ALA A 282 -9.99 10.96 12.02
C ALA A 282 -11.47 11.35 12.04
N GLY A 283 -11.76 12.63 11.84
CA GLY A 283 -13.13 13.15 11.73
C GLY A 283 -13.86 12.54 10.53
N ARG A 284 -13.23 12.61 9.34
CA ARG A 284 -13.81 12.06 8.10
C ARG A 284 -13.94 10.54 8.11
N PHE A 285 -13.02 9.83 8.71
CA PHE A 285 -13.09 8.38 8.90
C PHE A 285 -14.36 7.99 9.68
N ARG A 286 -14.65 8.70 10.78
CA ARG A 286 -15.80 8.43 11.65
C ARG A 286 -17.12 8.93 11.08
N ALA A 287 -17.12 9.96 10.23
CA ALA A 287 -18.32 10.62 9.72
C ALA A 287 -19.13 9.70 8.77
N LYS A 288 -19.72 8.65 9.32
CA LYS A 288 -20.54 7.64 8.62
C LYS A 288 -22.00 7.64 9.11
N GLY A 289 -22.53 8.83 9.45
CA GLY A 289 -23.91 9.02 9.88
C GLY A 289 -24.24 8.16 11.10
N ARG A 290 -25.30 7.38 11.04
CA ARG A 290 -25.71 6.51 12.17
C ARG A 290 -24.67 5.51 12.64
N PHE A 291 -23.65 5.22 11.82
CA PHE A 291 -22.56 4.31 12.15
C PHE A 291 -21.36 5.00 12.81
N GLU A 292 -21.40 6.33 13.00
CA GLU A 292 -20.29 7.07 13.63
C GLU A 292 -19.87 6.50 15.00
N PRO A 293 -20.78 6.10 15.91
CA PRO A 293 -20.38 5.50 17.19
C PRO A 293 -19.67 4.15 17.03
N MET A 294 -19.99 3.38 15.98
CA MET A 294 -19.30 2.14 15.65
C MET A 294 -17.91 2.44 15.10
N MET A 295 -17.81 3.37 14.16
CA MET A 295 -16.54 3.77 13.56
C MET A 295 -15.54 4.35 14.57
N ALA A 296 -16.05 5.08 15.58
CA ALA A 296 -15.22 5.64 16.66
C ALA A 296 -14.55 4.57 17.55
N ARG A 297 -15.04 3.32 17.51
CA ARG A 297 -14.47 2.18 18.26
C ARG A 297 -13.49 1.35 17.47
N LEU A 298 -13.27 1.65 16.19
CA LEU A 298 -12.29 0.95 15.38
C LEU A 298 -10.89 1.53 15.61
N PRO A 299 -9.90 0.75 16.04
CA PRO A 299 -8.51 1.19 16.04
C PRO A 299 -8.05 1.41 14.59
N VAL A 300 -7.48 2.58 14.33
CA VAL A 300 -6.87 2.93 13.05
C VAL A 300 -5.40 3.19 13.26
N LYS A 301 -4.56 2.47 12.56
CA LYS A 301 -3.11 2.55 12.67
C LYS A 301 -2.46 2.76 11.31
N LEU A 302 -1.22 3.24 11.32
CA LEU A 302 -0.36 3.28 10.14
C LEU A 302 0.78 2.28 10.36
N ILE A 303 1.00 1.38 9.40
CA ILE A 303 2.20 0.53 9.46
C ILE A 303 3.45 1.35 9.12
N VAL A 304 4.43 1.30 10.02
CA VAL A 304 5.71 2.03 9.91
C VAL A 304 6.90 1.08 9.75
N HIS A 305 6.66 -0.23 9.59
CA HIS A 305 7.71 -1.19 9.28
C HIS A 305 8.52 -0.71 8.05
N PRO A 306 9.87 -0.74 8.08
CA PRO A 306 10.70 -0.12 7.04
C PRO A 306 10.58 -0.80 5.67
N GLN A 307 10.25 -2.10 5.64
CA GLN A 307 10.19 -2.90 4.41
C GLN A 307 8.94 -3.81 4.41
N PRO A 308 7.71 -3.24 4.42
CA PRO A 308 6.50 -4.05 4.58
C PRO A 308 6.25 -4.99 3.39
N GLY A 309 6.63 -4.60 2.15
CA GLY A 309 6.50 -5.45 0.97
C GLY A 309 7.39 -6.70 1.05
N LEU A 310 8.67 -6.53 1.40
CA LEU A 310 9.61 -7.65 1.58
C LEU A 310 9.21 -8.56 2.73
N PHE A 311 8.94 -7.97 3.91
CA PHE A 311 8.53 -8.72 5.08
C PHE A 311 7.24 -9.52 4.83
N GLY A 312 6.27 -8.88 4.19
CA GLY A 312 4.99 -9.51 3.89
C GLY A 312 5.07 -10.60 2.82
N ALA A 313 5.93 -10.45 1.80
CA ALA A 313 6.17 -11.52 0.83
C ALA A 313 6.78 -12.76 1.52
N ALA A 314 7.76 -12.56 2.42
CA ALA A 314 8.31 -13.63 3.24
C ALA A 314 7.25 -14.26 4.17
N ALA A 315 6.36 -13.45 4.78
CA ALA A 315 5.27 -13.92 5.63
C ALA A 315 4.25 -14.76 4.85
N ALA A 316 3.93 -14.36 3.62
CA ALA A 316 3.08 -15.16 2.73
C ALA A 316 3.71 -16.51 2.40
N PHE A 317 5.01 -16.53 2.11
CA PHE A 317 5.73 -17.78 1.86
C PHE A 317 5.74 -18.69 3.09
N ALA A 318 5.96 -18.13 4.27
CA ALA A 318 5.96 -18.87 5.54
C ALA A 318 4.65 -19.64 5.75
N GLN A 319 3.49 -19.02 5.44
CA GLN A 319 2.18 -19.68 5.52
C GLN A 319 2.05 -20.88 4.57
N THR A 320 2.68 -20.86 3.40
CA THR A 320 2.61 -22.00 2.45
C THR A 320 3.38 -23.20 2.99
N CYS A 321 4.39 -22.98 3.82
CA CYS A 321 5.19 -24.05 4.42
C CYS A 321 4.47 -24.82 5.53
N GLU A 322 3.42 -24.27 6.15
CA GLU A 322 2.63 -24.96 7.17
C GLU A 322 1.49 -25.81 6.59
N ARG A 323 1.09 -25.54 5.36
CA ARG A 323 -0.02 -26.25 4.69
C ARG A 323 0.43 -27.50 3.93
N THR A 324 1.73 -27.76 3.88
CA THR A 324 2.38 -28.95 3.29
C THR A 324 2.93 -29.86 4.36
#